data_883a49156f14586e97989d801f49c0d8
#
_entry.id   883a49156f14586e97989d801f49c0d8
#
_cell.length_a   1.000
_cell.length_b   1.000
_cell.length_c   1.000
_cell.angle_alpha   90.00
_cell.angle_beta   90.00
_cell.angle_gamma   90.00
#
_symmetry.space_group_name_H-M   'P 1'
#
loop_
_entity.id
_entity.type
_entity.pdbx_description
1 polymer ?
#
loop_
_entity_poly.entity_id
_entity_poly.type
_entity_poly.pdbx_seq_one_letter_code
_entity_poly.pdbx_strand_id
1 'polypeptide(L)'
;RSRSSSALVAYAEANAGERKILSDSSQFPEFLKVSGYTFSSQEEKILLETRTDPIYRRSKQAIYWVYDMKNKALDKLSEDKIQEPLFSPDGTKVAYVFRRNLFFKNLINKKVFQLSYDGDYQTINGITDWVYEEEFGFVRAYDWSPDSKQLVYMRFDESKVPLFSMDVYGNATYPFPYMFRYPKAGEENATIELFVYDLELRLKEKILF
;
A
#
# COMPACT_ATOMS: atom_id res chain seq x y z
N ARG A 1 -10.72 -34.54 -6.27
CA ARG A 1 -9.91 -33.31 -5.94
C ARG A 1 -10.90 -32.30 -5.37
N SER A 2 -10.96 -32.15 -4.04
CA SER A 2 -11.78 -31.11 -3.41
C SER A 2 -11.19 -29.73 -3.72
N ARG A 3 -11.98 -28.87 -4.37
CA ARG A 3 -11.66 -27.44 -4.47
C ARG A 3 -11.74 -26.86 -3.06
N SER A 4 -10.63 -26.40 -2.50
CA SER A 4 -10.65 -25.62 -1.27
C SER A 4 -11.28 -24.27 -1.58
N SER A 5 -12.52 -24.06 -1.17
CA SER A 5 -13.15 -22.74 -1.23
C SER A 5 -12.56 -21.87 -0.12
N SER A 6 -11.98 -20.73 -0.48
CA SER A 6 -11.57 -19.70 0.48
C SER A 6 -12.77 -18.79 0.77
N ALA A 7 -13.09 -18.55 2.03
CA ALA A 7 -14.18 -17.68 2.44
C ALA A 7 -13.69 -16.63 3.44
N LEU A 8 -14.16 -15.39 3.31
CA LEU A 8 -14.07 -14.37 4.35
C LEU A 8 -15.18 -14.61 5.36
N VAL A 9 -14.81 -14.81 6.62
CA VAL A 9 -15.75 -15.22 7.68
C VAL A 9 -15.67 -14.25 8.84
N ALA A 10 -16.83 -13.76 9.29
CA ALA A 10 -16.97 -13.05 10.56
C ALA A 10 -17.49 -14.01 11.64
N TYR A 11 -16.98 -13.85 12.86
CA TYR A 11 -17.47 -14.52 14.06
C TYR A 11 -18.14 -13.49 14.97
N ALA A 12 -19.34 -13.77 15.48
CA ALA A 12 -19.97 -12.93 16.48
C ALA A 12 -19.29 -13.16 17.84
N GLU A 13 -18.92 -12.10 18.54
CA GLU A 13 -18.24 -12.18 19.86
C GLU A 13 -19.08 -12.89 20.94
N ALA A 14 -20.42 -12.78 20.86
CA ALA A 14 -21.33 -13.34 21.86
C ALA A 14 -21.61 -14.83 21.71
N ASN A 15 -21.40 -15.43 20.54
CA ASN A 15 -21.64 -16.83 20.25
C ASN A 15 -20.52 -17.38 19.36
N ALA A 16 -19.47 -17.88 19.97
CA ALA A 16 -18.27 -18.40 19.29
C ALA A 16 -18.53 -19.52 18.25
N GLY A 17 -19.78 -19.93 18.05
CA GLY A 17 -20.21 -20.94 17.07
C GLY A 17 -20.94 -20.40 15.84
N GLU A 18 -21.40 -19.17 15.83
CA GLU A 18 -22.07 -18.61 14.65
C GLU A 18 -21.06 -18.06 13.64
N ARG A 19 -20.96 -18.77 12.53
CA ARG A 19 -20.11 -18.41 11.39
C ARG A 19 -20.93 -17.70 10.34
N LYS A 20 -20.69 -16.42 10.13
CA LYS A 20 -21.29 -15.65 9.03
C LYS A 20 -20.27 -15.55 7.87
N ILE A 21 -20.61 -16.14 6.73
CA ILE A 21 -19.82 -15.96 5.51
C ILE A 21 -20.10 -14.56 4.97
N LEU A 22 -19.10 -13.69 4.98
CA LEU A 22 -19.19 -12.34 4.43
C LEU A 22 -19.05 -12.34 2.90
N SER A 23 -18.16 -13.19 2.41
CA SER A 23 -17.96 -13.43 0.99
C SER A 23 -17.25 -14.76 0.81
N ASP A 24 -17.60 -15.51 -0.22
CA ASP A 24 -16.90 -16.73 -0.61
C ASP A 24 -16.23 -16.55 -1.98
N SER A 25 -15.32 -17.46 -2.31
CA SER A 25 -14.58 -17.41 -3.56
C SER A 25 -15.45 -17.55 -4.82
N SER A 26 -16.71 -17.99 -4.68
CA SER A 26 -17.64 -18.11 -5.81
C SER A 26 -18.17 -16.74 -6.28
N GLN A 27 -18.08 -15.73 -5.41
CA GLN A 27 -18.49 -14.36 -5.72
C GLN A 27 -17.41 -13.60 -6.50
N PHE A 28 -16.19 -14.15 -6.59
CA PHE A 28 -15.08 -13.56 -7.31
C PHE A 28 -14.74 -14.37 -8.57
N PRO A 29 -14.22 -13.71 -9.62
CA PRO A 29 -13.73 -14.41 -10.79
C PRO A 29 -12.69 -15.50 -10.42
N GLU A 30 -12.73 -16.67 -11.05
CA GLU A 30 -11.82 -17.79 -10.76
C GLU A 30 -10.32 -17.44 -10.83
N PHE A 31 -9.96 -16.41 -11.59
CA PHE A 31 -8.57 -15.92 -11.70
C PHE A 31 -8.11 -15.09 -10.49
N LEU A 32 -9.04 -14.71 -9.59
CA LEU A 32 -8.72 -13.84 -8.46
C LEU A 32 -8.20 -14.67 -7.28
N LYS A 33 -6.89 -14.92 -7.28
CA LYS A 33 -6.22 -15.52 -6.12
C LYS A 33 -5.92 -14.43 -5.10
N VAL A 34 -6.75 -14.32 -4.07
CA VAL A 34 -6.60 -13.36 -2.98
C VAL A 34 -5.50 -13.82 -2.02
N SER A 35 -4.49 -12.97 -1.79
CA SER A 35 -3.40 -13.19 -0.84
C SER A 35 -3.56 -12.42 0.47
N GLY A 36 -4.41 -11.39 0.49
CA GLY A 36 -4.66 -10.56 1.66
C GLY A 36 -5.91 -9.69 1.50
N TYR A 37 -6.38 -9.13 2.61
CA TYR A 37 -7.54 -8.24 2.59
C TYR A 37 -7.46 -7.21 3.72
N THR A 38 -8.16 -6.08 3.52
CA THR A 38 -8.33 -5.01 4.53
C THR A 38 -9.72 -4.40 4.41
N PHE A 39 -10.42 -4.25 5.52
CA PHE A 39 -11.74 -3.61 5.55
C PHE A 39 -11.63 -2.08 5.58
N SER A 40 -12.65 -1.40 5.03
CA SER A 40 -12.90 0.00 5.33
C SER A 40 -13.35 0.17 6.78
N SER A 41 -13.24 1.38 7.35
CA SER A 41 -13.61 1.64 8.75
C SER A 41 -15.07 1.31 9.09
N GLN A 42 -15.98 1.41 8.11
CA GLN A 42 -17.38 1.06 8.24
C GLN A 42 -17.67 -0.42 7.91
N GLU A 43 -16.66 -1.19 7.54
CA GLU A 43 -16.78 -2.59 7.10
C GLU A 43 -17.73 -2.80 5.90
N GLU A 44 -17.99 -1.73 5.12
CA GLU A 44 -18.85 -1.82 3.92
C GLU A 44 -18.06 -2.22 2.67
N LYS A 45 -16.75 -1.99 2.66
CA LYS A 45 -15.85 -2.29 1.54
C LYS A 45 -14.62 -3.07 2.00
N ILE A 46 -14.06 -3.83 1.08
CA ILE A 46 -12.87 -4.64 1.31
C ILE A 46 -11.86 -4.34 0.21
N LEU A 47 -10.61 -4.04 0.58
CA LEU A 47 -9.47 -4.15 -0.31
C LEU A 47 -9.05 -5.61 -0.37
N LEU A 48 -9.00 -6.16 -1.58
CA LEU A 48 -8.50 -7.51 -1.85
C LEU A 48 -7.15 -7.43 -2.54
N GLU A 49 -6.17 -8.10 -1.98
CA GLU A 49 -4.80 -8.16 -2.49
C GLU A 49 -4.60 -9.39 -3.38
N THR A 50 -3.99 -9.20 -4.55
CA THR A 50 -3.72 -10.27 -5.51
C THR A 50 -2.39 -10.04 -6.22
N ARG A 51 -1.77 -11.10 -6.76
CA ARG A 51 -0.54 -11.02 -7.55
C ARG A 51 0.59 -10.27 -6.83
N THR A 52 0.79 -10.61 -5.56
CA THR A 52 1.76 -9.97 -4.67
C THR A 52 3.19 -10.34 -5.04
N ASP A 53 4.05 -9.32 -5.14
CA ASP A 53 5.50 -9.46 -5.18
C ASP A 53 6.10 -8.84 -3.92
N PRO A 54 6.91 -9.56 -3.16
CA PRO A 54 7.68 -8.98 -2.07
C PRO A 54 8.77 -8.05 -2.62
N ILE A 55 9.06 -6.97 -1.87
CA ILE A 55 10.17 -6.05 -2.19
C ILE A 55 11.29 -6.26 -1.18
N TYR A 56 11.01 -6.04 0.11
CA TYR A 56 11.89 -6.34 1.23
C TYR A 56 11.16 -7.27 2.21
N ARG A 57 11.53 -7.22 3.49
CA ARG A 57 10.96 -8.11 4.51
C ARG A 57 9.46 -7.87 4.75
N ARG A 58 8.99 -6.62 4.70
CA ARG A 58 7.62 -6.20 4.97
C ARG A 58 6.94 -5.57 3.76
N SER A 59 7.72 -4.81 2.98
CA SER A 59 7.20 -4.11 1.80
C SER A 59 6.89 -5.08 0.67
N LYS A 60 5.83 -4.77 -0.04
CA LYS A 60 5.31 -5.54 -1.17
C LYS A 60 4.59 -4.63 -2.14
N GLN A 61 4.46 -5.08 -3.36
CA GLN A 61 3.58 -4.50 -4.36
C GLN A 61 2.58 -5.54 -4.84
N ALA A 62 1.36 -5.13 -5.12
CA ALA A 62 0.31 -6.05 -5.53
C ALA A 62 -0.74 -5.36 -6.41
N ILE A 63 -1.56 -6.16 -7.08
CA ILE A 63 -2.80 -5.69 -7.70
C ILE A 63 -3.89 -5.71 -6.64
N TYR A 64 -4.54 -4.57 -6.44
CA TYR A 64 -5.61 -4.44 -5.48
C TYR A 64 -6.96 -4.21 -6.14
N TRP A 65 -7.98 -4.76 -5.50
CA TRP A 65 -9.38 -4.64 -5.88
C TRP A 65 -10.18 -4.08 -4.72
N VAL A 66 -11.19 -3.29 -5.01
CA VAL A 66 -12.18 -2.83 -4.03
C VAL A 66 -13.46 -3.62 -4.24
N TYR A 67 -13.85 -4.38 -3.23
CA TYR A 67 -15.14 -5.06 -3.20
C TYR A 67 -16.12 -4.28 -2.34
N ASP A 68 -17.22 -3.85 -2.93
CA ASP A 68 -18.36 -3.23 -2.24
C ASP A 68 -19.31 -4.35 -1.82
N MET A 69 -19.43 -4.60 -0.52
CA MET A 69 -20.23 -5.71 0.01
C MET A 69 -21.73 -5.48 -0.13
N LYS A 70 -22.16 -4.21 -0.13
CA LYS A 70 -23.59 -3.84 -0.28
C LYS A 70 -24.06 -4.04 -1.70
N ASN A 71 -23.29 -3.55 -2.67
CA ASN A 71 -23.64 -3.59 -4.09
C ASN A 71 -23.12 -4.85 -4.78
N LYS A 72 -22.30 -5.67 -4.09
CA LYS A 72 -21.59 -6.85 -4.62
C LYS A 72 -20.77 -6.52 -5.87
N ALA A 73 -20.22 -5.30 -5.92
CA ALA A 73 -19.43 -4.80 -7.03
C ALA A 73 -17.94 -4.97 -6.72
N LEU A 74 -17.19 -5.42 -7.72
CA LEU A 74 -15.74 -5.59 -7.66
C LEU A 74 -15.07 -4.68 -8.69
N ASP A 75 -14.31 -3.70 -8.20
CA ASP A 75 -13.61 -2.73 -9.03
C ASP A 75 -12.09 -2.86 -8.82
N LYS A 76 -11.33 -2.86 -9.90
CA LYS A 76 -9.89 -2.82 -9.83
C LYS A 76 -9.42 -1.42 -9.37
N LEU A 77 -8.55 -1.37 -8.37
CA LEU A 77 -8.07 -0.10 -7.83
C LEU A 77 -7.09 0.58 -8.78
N SER A 78 -6.14 -0.20 -9.35
CA SER A 78 -5.16 0.24 -10.34
C SER A 78 -4.86 -0.88 -11.33
N GLU A 79 -4.48 -0.55 -12.56
CA GLU A 79 -4.03 -1.53 -13.55
C GLU A 79 -2.63 -2.07 -13.22
N ASP A 80 -1.79 -1.22 -12.60
CA ASP A 80 -0.45 -1.56 -12.16
C ASP A 80 -0.43 -2.06 -10.71
N LYS A 81 0.66 -2.76 -10.34
CA LYS A 81 0.94 -3.09 -8.94
C LYS A 81 1.24 -1.81 -8.17
N ILE A 82 0.62 -1.67 -7.01
CA ILE A 82 0.74 -0.53 -6.11
C ILE A 82 1.15 -1.00 -4.72
N GLN A 83 1.56 -0.07 -3.87
CA GLN A 83 2.01 -0.33 -2.51
C GLN A 83 1.10 0.37 -1.50
N GLU A 84 0.93 -0.25 -0.34
CA GLU A 84 0.32 0.31 0.87
C GLU A 84 -1.03 1.00 0.66
N PRO A 85 -2.03 0.41 -0.02
CA PRO A 85 -3.33 1.04 -0.16
C PRO A 85 -4.03 1.18 1.18
N LEU A 86 -4.68 2.35 1.41
CA LEU A 86 -5.40 2.68 2.63
C LEU A 86 -6.71 3.40 2.30
N PHE A 87 -7.83 2.89 2.82
CA PHE A 87 -9.10 3.61 2.76
C PHE A 87 -9.05 4.90 3.55
N SER A 88 -9.71 5.94 3.03
CA SER A 88 -10.07 7.10 3.84
C SER A 88 -11.06 6.70 4.95
N PRO A 89 -11.07 7.39 6.11
CA PRO A 89 -12.02 7.11 7.19
C PRO A 89 -13.48 7.06 6.76
N ASP A 90 -13.88 7.89 5.78
CA ASP A 90 -15.23 7.90 5.21
C ASP A 90 -15.50 6.77 4.18
N GLY A 91 -14.50 5.94 3.87
CA GLY A 91 -14.60 4.83 2.91
C GLY A 91 -14.87 5.23 1.46
N THR A 92 -14.75 6.53 1.11
CA THR A 92 -15.04 7.04 -0.23
C THR A 92 -13.81 7.14 -1.13
N LYS A 93 -12.61 7.02 -0.56
CA LYS A 93 -11.34 7.15 -1.26
C LYS A 93 -10.37 6.04 -0.83
N VAL A 94 -9.38 5.75 -1.66
CA VAL A 94 -8.23 4.91 -1.30
C VAL A 94 -6.97 5.64 -1.73
N ALA A 95 -6.07 5.91 -0.79
CA ALA A 95 -4.72 6.39 -1.08
C ALA A 95 -3.77 5.19 -1.29
N TYR A 96 -2.72 5.37 -2.07
CA TYR A 96 -1.72 4.34 -2.34
C TYR A 96 -0.46 4.95 -2.92
N VAL A 97 0.63 4.18 -2.91
CA VAL A 97 1.88 4.59 -3.54
C VAL A 97 2.10 3.79 -4.84
N PHE A 98 2.45 4.52 -5.89
CA PHE A 98 2.86 3.97 -7.17
C PHE A 98 4.09 4.69 -7.69
N ARG A 99 5.12 3.92 -8.08
CA ARG A 99 6.41 4.47 -8.56
C ARG A 99 6.96 5.56 -7.64
N ARG A 100 6.99 5.28 -6.32
CA ARG A 100 7.50 6.19 -5.29
C ARG A 100 6.77 7.54 -5.17
N ASN A 101 5.55 7.63 -5.71
CA ASN A 101 4.68 8.80 -5.58
C ASN A 101 3.35 8.42 -4.93
N LEU A 102 2.79 9.37 -4.17
CA LEU A 102 1.52 9.23 -3.48
C LEU A 102 0.36 9.61 -4.42
N PHE A 103 -0.68 8.77 -4.42
CA PHE A 103 -1.91 8.94 -5.18
C PHE A 103 -3.12 8.69 -4.29
N PHE A 104 -4.28 9.14 -4.72
CA PHE A 104 -5.54 8.58 -4.26
C PHE A 104 -6.54 8.40 -5.40
N LYS A 105 -7.42 7.42 -5.24
CA LYS A 105 -8.58 7.20 -6.12
C LYS A 105 -9.86 7.51 -5.36
N ASN A 106 -10.70 8.36 -5.94
CA ASN A 106 -12.06 8.57 -5.47
C ASN A 106 -12.93 7.42 -5.99
N LEU A 107 -13.53 6.65 -5.09
CA LEU A 107 -14.29 5.45 -5.41
C LEU A 107 -15.67 5.75 -6.00
N ILE A 108 -16.20 6.97 -5.79
CA ILE A 108 -17.51 7.37 -6.29
C ILE A 108 -17.42 7.72 -7.78
N ASN A 109 -16.51 8.64 -8.14
CA ASN A 109 -16.37 9.12 -9.52
C ASN A 109 -15.24 8.41 -10.28
N LYS A 110 -14.55 7.46 -9.67
CA LYS A 110 -13.45 6.65 -10.20
C LYS A 110 -12.20 7.45 -10.65
N LYS A 111 -12.12 8.73 -10.34
CA LYS A 111 -10.98 9.58 -10.71
C LYS A 111 -9.77 9.30 -9.81
N VAL A 112 -8.59 9.28 -10.43
CA VAL A 112 -7.30 9.15 -9.76
C VAL A 112 -6.62 10.51 -9.73
N PHE A 113 -6.01 10.83 -8.60
CA PHE A 113 -5.29 12.07 -8.36
C PHE A 113 -3.87 11.74 -7.87
N GLN A 114 -2.88 12.33 -8.49
CA GLN A 114 -1.49 12.27 -8.04
C GLN A 114 -1.22 13.44 -7.09
N LEU A 115 -0.54 13.17 -5.96
CA LEU A 115 -0.28 14.15 -4.90
C LEU A 115 1.18 14.57 -4.82
N SER A 116 2.09 13.68 -5.19
CA SER A 116 3.53 13.95 -5.29
C SER A 116 4.04 13.60 -6.69
N TYR A 117 5.09 14.30 -7.16
CA TYR A 117 5.55 14.20 -8.56
C TYR A 117 7.07 14.01 -8.67
N ASP A 118 7.76 14.01 -7.56
CA ASP A 118 9.23 13.99 -7.48
C ASP A 118 9.79 12.63 -7.06
N GLY A 119 8.92 11.60 -6.99
CA GLY A 119 9.34 10.24 -6.71
C GLY A 119 10.19 9.67 -7.85
N ASP A 120 11.43 9.30 -7.52
CA ASP A 120 12.42 8.73 -8.43
C ASP A 120 13.30 7.70 -7.70
N TYR A 121 14.49 7.37 -8.23
CA TYR A 121 15.42 6.43 -7.62
C TYR A 121 16.10 6.95 -6.33
N GLN A 122 15.95 8.23 -5.98
CA GLN A 122 16.49 8.87 -4.79
C GLN A 122 15.42 9.44 -3.86
N THR A 123 14.22 9.64 -4.35
CA THR A 123 13.13 10.27 -3.62
C THR A 123 11.95 9.31 -3.49
N ILE A 124 11.44 9.15 -2.27
CA ILE A 124 10.31 8.29 -1.96
C ILE A 124 9.24 9.11 -1.25
N ASN A 125 7.99 9.00 -1.70
CA ASN A 125 6.85 9.66 -1.08
C ASN A 125 5.83 8.64 -0.57
N GLY A 126 5.49 8.71 0.71
CA GLY A 126 4.40 7.93 1.31
C GLY A 126 4.71 6.49 1.68
N ILE A 127 5.91 6.01 1.42
CA ILE A 127 6.46 4.75 1.95
C ILE A 127 7.89 5.01 2.45
N THR A 128 8.38 4.12 3.31
CA THR A 128 9.73 4.23 3.88
C THR A 128 10.81 3.76 2.94
N ASP A 129 12.03 4.19 3.23
CA ASP A 129 13.26 3.57 2.71
C ASP A 129 13.54 2.23 3.42
N TRP A 130 14.63 1.58 3.03
CA TRP A 130 15.05 0.29 3.59
C TRP A 130 15.32 0.36 5.10
N VAL A 131 15.99 1.43 5.59
CA VAL A 131 16.36 1.58 7.01
C VAL A 131 15.13 1.68 7.89
N TYR A 132 14.18 2.53 7.51
CA TYR A 132 12.95 2.70 8.30
C TYR A 132 12.06 1.46 8.29
N GLU A 133 12.06 0.71 7.19
CA GLU A 133 11.36 -0.57 7.14
C GLU A 133 11.99 -1.60 8.09
N GLU A 134 13.31 -1.77 8.05
CA GLU A 134 13.99 -2.81 8.81
C GLU A 134 14.16 -2.45 10.29
N GLU A 135 14.56 -1.22 10.60
CA GLU A 135 14.90 -0.83 11.98
C GLU A 135 13.67 -0.33 12.77
N PHE A 136 12.75 0.39 12.13
CA PHE A 136 11.55 0.91 12.80
C PHE A 136 10.29 0.10 12.53
N GLY A 137 10.32 -0.85 11.60
CA GLY A 137 9.28 -1.86 11.43
C GLY A 137 8.01 -1.40 10.74
N PHE A 138 8.01 -0.30 9.99
CA PHE A 138 6.86 0.17 9.24
C PHE A 138 7.21 0.43 7.77
N VAL A 139 6.21 0.37 6.88
CA VAL A 139 6.35 0.62 5.43
C VAL A 139 5.53 1.83 5.02
N ARG A 140 4.26 1.91 5.42
CA ARG A 140 3.40 3.03 5.07
C ARG A 140 3.80 4.28 5.85
N ALA A 141 4.19 5.32 5.12
CA ALA A 141 4.63 6.60 5.65
C ALA A 141 3.65 7.73 5.27
N TYR A 142 2.36 7.44 5.31
CA TYR A 142 1.28 8.41 5.12
C TYR A 142 0.03 7.97 5.87
N ASP A 143 -0.86 8.93 6.15
CA ASP A 143 -2.15 8.66 6.76
C ASP A 143 -3.19 9.73 6.38
N TRP A 144 -4.46 9.38 6.56
CA TRP A 144 -5.60 10.26 6.36
C TRP A 144 -5.90 11.09 7.60
N SER A 145 -6.37 12.34 7.43
CA SER A 145 -7.05 13.05 8.52
C SER A 145 -8.36 12.35 8.86
N PRO A 146 -8.83 12.45 10.13
CA PRO A 146 -10.08 11.81 10.56
C PRO A 146 -11.32 12.22 9.75
N ASP A 147 -11.33 13.43 9.20
CA ASP A 147 -12.40 13.96 8.34
C ASP A 147 -12.26 13.58 6.86
N SER A 148 -11.23 12.80 6.51
CA SER A 148 -10.95 12.34 5.14
C SER A 148 -10.66 13.45 4.12
N LYS A 149 -10.29 14.66 4.59
CA LYS A 149 -10.03 15.82 3.73
C LYS A 149 -8.57 16.06 3.45
N GLN A 150 -7.68 15.53 4.29
CA GLN A 150 -6.24 15.73 4.17
C GLN A 150 -5.49 14.41 4.19
N LEU A 151 -4.31 14.41 3.59
CA LEU A 151 -3.31 13.35 3.68
C LEU A 151 -2.02 13.95 4.22
N VAL A 152 -1.50 13.39 5.31
CA VAL A 152 -0.14 13.63 5.77
C VAL A 152 0.77 12.56 5.19
N TYR A 153 1.98 12.92 4.74
CA TYR A 153 2.94 11.95 4.27
C TYR A 153 4.38 12.39 4.49
N MET A 154 5.25 11.41 4.66
CA MET A 154 6.70 11.58 4.71
C MET A 154 7.28 11.46 3.31
N ARG A 155 8.25 12.35 3.02
CA ARG A 155 9.11 12.31 1.85
C ARG A 155 10.52 11.98 2.32
N PHE A 156 11.10 10.95 1.76
CA PHE A 156 12.47 10.52 2.04
C PHE A 156 13.35 10.95 0.87
N ASP A 157 14.44 11.63 1.17
CA ASP A 157 15.50 11.96 0.23
C ASP A 157 16.73 11.08 0.53
N GLU A 158 16.93 10.08 -0.32
CA GLU A 158 18.04 9.13 -0.24
C GLU A 158 19.27 9.58 -1.06
N SER A 159 19.32 10.83 -1.56
CA SER A 159 20.39 11.30 -2.46
C SER A 159 21.79 11.14 -1.88
N LYS A 160 21.92 11.28 -0.55
CA LYS A 160 23.18 11.12 0.20
C LYS A 160 23.40 9.69 0.72
N VAL A 161 22.41 8.82 0.67
CA VAL A 161 22.54 7.43 1.12
C VAL A 161 23.37 6.65 0.09
N PRO A 162 24.46 5.99 0.50
CA PRO A 162 25.29 5.22 -0.42
C PRO A 162 24.55 4.07 -1.08
N LEU A 163 24.95 3.76 -2.32
CA LEU A 163 24.49 2.55 -3.02
C LEU A 163 25.32 1.36 -2.55
N PHE A 164 24.62 0.34 -2.13
CA PHE A 164 25.18 -0.96 -1.79
C PHE A 164 24.85 -1.96 -2.91
N SER A 165 25.82 -2.79 -3.27
CA SER A 165 25.66 -3.87 -4.23
C SER A 165 25.87 -5.20 -3.55
N MET A 166 24.94 -6.12 -3.75
CA MET A 166 25.09 -7.52 -3.34
C MET A 166 24.84 -8.44 -4.54
N ASP A 167 25.57 -9.53 -4.60
CA ASP A 167 25.39 -10.55 -5.62
C ASP A 167 24.21 -11.45 -5.26
N VAL A 168 23.24 -11.53 -6.15
CA VAL A 168 22.07 -12.41 -6.01
C VAL A 168 22.23 -13.62 -6.93
N TYR A 169 22.25 -14.80 -6.34
CA TYR A 169 22.33 -16.09 -7.04
C TYR A 169 20.89 -16.59 -7.26
N GLY A 170 20.38 -16.42 -8.48
CA GLY A 170 19.13 -17.04 -8.91
C GLY A 170 19.35 -18.45 -9.48
N ASN A 171 18.61 -18.79 -10.55
CA ASN A 171 18.79 -20.05 -11.28
C ASN A 171 19.87 -19.98 -12.38
N ALA A 172 20.55 -18.84 -12.52
CA ALA A 172 21.61 -18.63 -13.50
C ALA A 172 22.98 -19.11 -12.95
N THR A 173 23.91 -19.42 -13.86
CA THR A 173 25.28 -19.85 -13.51
C THR A 173 26.07 -18.73 -12.82
N TYR A 174 25.81 -17.49 -13.19
CA TYR A 174 26.48 -16.32 -12.62
C TYR A 174 25.47 -15.46 -11.85
N PRO A 175 25.89 -14.82 -10.73
CA PRO A 175 25.05 -13.89 -10.01
C PRO A 175 24.81 -12.61 -10.84
N PHE A 176 23.76 -11.89 -10.47
CA PHE A 176 23.56 -10.52 -10.93
C PHE A 176 23.67 -9.56 -9.74
N PRO A 177 24.21 -8.35 -9.94
CA PRO A 177 24.29 -7.36 -8.87
C PRO A 177 22.89 -6.79 -8.56
N TYR A 178 22.47 -6.90 -7.33
CA TYR A 178 21.28 -6.22 -6.81
C TYR A 178 21.73 -4.97 -6.06
N MET A 179 21.33 -3.80 -6.54
CA MET A 179 21.73 -2.52 -6.00
C MET A 179 20.56 -1.84 -5.30
N PHE A 180 20.80 -1.36 -4.09
CA PHE A 180 19.85 -0.57 -3.31
C PHE A 180 20.58 0.41 -2.39
N ARG A 181 19.87 1.40 -1.87
CA ARG A 181 20.45 2.36 -0.94
C ARG A 181 20.50 1.76 0.44
N TYR A 182 21.71 1.73 1.01
CA TYR A 182 21.98 1.12 2.30
C TYR A 182 23.14 1.84 2.98
N PRO A 183 22.91 2.55 4.09
CA PRO A 183 23.97 3.20 4.83
C PRO A 183 24.64 2.19 5.76
N LYS A 184 25.95 2.12 5.73
CA LYS A 184 26.73 1.45 6.76
C LYS A 184 26.86 2.34 8.00
N ALA A 185 27.32 1.76 9.12
CA ALA A 185 27.55 2.50 10.34
C ALA A 185 28.46 3.71 10.10
N GLY A 186 27.99 4.91 10.46
CA GLY A 186 28.68 6.17 10.25
C GLY A 186 28.43 6.88 8.92
N GLU A 187 27.66 6.28 8.02
CA GLU A 187 27.24 6.92 6.77
C GLU A 187 25.91 7.68 6.91
N GLU A 188 25.59 8.50 5.93
CA GLU A 188 24.38 9.33 5.91
C GLU A 188 23.11 8.50 5.71
N ASN A 189 22.10 8.76 6.53
CA ASN A 189 20.74 8.28 6.35
C ASN A 189 19.93 9.20 5.41
N ALA A 190 18.76 8.74 4.98
CA ALA A 190 17.82 9.56 4.26
C ALA A 190 17.36 10.77 5.07
N THR A 191 17.20 11.90 4.41
CA THR A 191 16.59 13.10 5.00
C THR A 191 15.09 13.01 4.86
N ILE A 192 14.35 13.33 5.92
CA ILE A 192 12.89 13.22 5.95
C ILE A 192 12.25 14.60 6.00
N GLU A 193 11.22 14.78 5.20
CA GLU A 193 10.34 15.91 5.21
C GLU A 193 8.90 15.46 5.40
N LEU A 194 8.10 16.22 6.14
CA LEU A 194 6.68 15.95 6.36
C LEU A 194 5.84 16.95 5.60
N PHE A 195 4.85 16.43 4.86
CA PHE A 195 3.91 17.24 4.09
C PHE A 195 2.48 16.92 4.46
N VAL A 196 1.62 17.92 4.39
CA VAL A 196 0.16 17.78 4.39
C VAL A 196 -0.37 18.19 3.02
N TYR A 197 -1.27 17.39 2.47
CA TYR A 197 -1.99 17.72 1.26
C TYR A 197 -3.48 17.87 1.57
N ASP A 198 -4.02 19.07 1.31
CA ASP A 198 -5.45 19.35 1.39
C ASP A 198 -6.12 19.01 0.06
N LEU A 199 -7.13 18.13 0.09
CA LEU A 199 -7.78 17.62 -1.11
C LEU A 199 -8.75 18.63 -1.74
N GLU A 200 -9.37 19.47 -0.92
CA GLU A 200 -10.33 20.48 -1.37
C GLU A 200 -9.60 21.68 -2.00
N LEU A 201 -8.59 22.19 -1.29
CA LEU A 201 -7.77 23.31 -1.74
C LEU A 201 -6.74 22.88 -2.81
N ARG A 202 -6.44 21.60 -2.91
CA ARG A 202 -5.36 21.03 -3.74
C ARG A 202 -4.00 21.67 -3.43
N LEU A 203 -3.77 21.92 -2.16
CA LEU A 203 -2.57 22.59 -1.66
C LEU A 203 -1.71 21.60 -0.89
N LYS A 204 -0.42 21.63 -1.18
CA LYS A 204 0.62 20.90 -0.44
C LYS A 204 1.41 21.87 0.42
N GLU A 205 1.48 21.59 1.70
CA GLU A 205 2.26 22.37 2.66
C GLU A 205 3.30 21.47 3.35
N LYS A 206 4.50 22.02 3.54
CA LYS A 206 5.56 21.38 4.32
C LYS A 206 5.40 21.76 5.77
N ILE A 207 5.41 20.76 6.65
CA ILE A 207 5.44 20.96 8.10
C ILE A 207 6.89 21.26 8.50
N LEU A 208 7.09 22.36 9.20
CA LEU A 208 8.38 22.74 9.79
C LEU A 208 8.40 22.30 11.25
N PHE A 209 9.51 21.68 11.68
CA PHE A 209 9.74 21.26 13.07
C PHE A 209 10.78 22.18 13.71
#